data_50464f1e03aebace5e3ad160233d8ee8
#
_entry.id   50464f1e03aebace5e3ad160233d8ee8
#
_cell.length_a   1.000
_cell.length_b   1.000
_cell.length_c   1.000
_cell.angle_alpha   90.00
_cell.angle_beta   90.00
_cell.angle_gamma   90.00
#
_symmetry.space_group_name_H-M   'P 1'
#
loop_
_entity.id
_entity.type
_entity.pdbx_description
1 polymer ?
#
loop_
_entity_poly.entity_id
_entity_poly.type
_entity_poly.pdbx_seq_one_letter_code
_entity_poly.pdbx_strand_id
1 'polypeptide(L)'
;MYFWNLLRGQQTNRSAIDRESRKEMEKLRKLRSITLTKPLAEKTRPSSLEDIVGQKEGLKALKAALCGPNPQHVLIYGPPGVGKTAAARVVLEEAKKNIKSPFRQEAKFTEIDATTARFDERGIADPLIGSVHDPIYQGAGAMGVAGIPQPKPGAVTKAHGGILFIDEIGELHPIQMNKLLKVLEDRKVFLESAYYSSEDVNIPSYIHDIFQNGLPADFRLVGATTRTPDEIPPAIRSRCMEIFFRPLLPEEIGRIAENALDKIGFPQNPAAVEVVKKYATNGREAVNIIQLAAGIAMTENMEQVTAAQIEWVVNSSQISPRPERKVPPEPQIGFVNGLAVYGPNLGMLLEIEVIAIKAARPGAGIFNITGVVDEEEMGGGARTIRRKSMARGSVENVLTVLTRLGMRPKDFNLHINFPGGTPIDGPSAGISMATAIASAIYRIPVDNRLAMTGEMSIHGRVKPVGGVVAKVEAALQAGATKVLIPKENWQELFKDLPGVEVVPVDSVQEVLQLSLGLECEGIECPDDEMEPDAGIPSQLSMLHAKPNKTLES
;
A
#
# COMPACT_ATOMS: atom_id res chain seq x y z
N MET A 1 -72.82 3.69 15.41
CA MET A 1 -71.97 3.19 16.55
C MET A 1 -70.65 2.58 16.10
N TYR A 2 -70.59 1.77 15.06
CA TYR A 2 -69.38 1.08 14.61
C TYR A 2 -68.24 2.05 14.18
N PHE A 3 -68.56 3.08 13.39
CA PHE A 3 -67.60 4.07 12.90
C PHE A 3 -66.98 4.94 14.03
N TRP A 4 -67.74 5.20 15.08
CA TRP A 4 -67.26 5.96 16.24
C TRP A 4 -66.31 5.18 17.12
N ASN A 5 -66.53 3.87 17.24
CA ASN A 5 -65.60 2.97 17.95
C ASN A 5 -64.30 2.74 17.19
N LEU A 6 -64.33 2.72 15.85
CA LEU A 6 -63.15 2.62 15.00
C LEU A 6 -62.28 3.89 15.09
N LEU A 7 -62.89 5.07 15.04
CA LEU A 7 -62.20 6.36 15.21
C LEU A 7 -61.61 6.51 16.64
N ARG A 8 -62.31 6.07 17.68
CA ARG A 8 -61.81 6.06 19.05
C ARG A 8 -60.65 5.08 19.22
N GLY A 9 -60.70 3.91 18.60
CA GLY A 9 -59.59 2.93 18.58
C GLY A 9 -58.35 3.47 17.89
N GLN A 10 -58.50 4.19 16.76
CA GLN A 10 -57.39 4.83 16.07
C GLN A 10 -56.78 6.01 16.85
N GLN A 11 -57.60 6.80 17.54
CA GLN A 11 -57.12 7.91 18.38
C GLN A 11 -56.39 7.39 19.66
N THR A 12 -56.89 6.30 20.30
CA THR A 12 -56.22 5.69 21.42
C THR A 12 -54.88 5.03 21.03
N ASN A 13 -54.80 4.38 19.87
CA ASN A 13 -53.55 3.85 19.35
C ASN A 13 -52.55 4.95 19.01
N ARG A 14 -52.97 6.07 18.35
CA ARG A 14 -52.10 7.22 18.11
C ARG A 14 -51.55 7.83 19.39
N SER A 15 -52.41 8.03 20.40
CA SER A 15 -51.97 8.58 21.69
C SER A 15 -51.04 7.66 22.47
N ALA A 16 -51.16 6.34 22.31
CA ALA A 16 -50.25 5.36 22.90
C ALA A 16 -48.88 5.40 22.17
N ILE A 17 -48.87 5.41 20.85
CA ILE A 17 -47.64 5.52 20.02
C ILE A 17 -46.94 6.84 20.31
N ASP A 18 -47.65 7.96 20.40
CA ASP A 18 -47.06 9.28 20.69
C ASP A 18 -46.45 9.31 22.12
N ARG A 19 -47.09 8.64 23.09
CA ARG A 19 -46.56 8.55 24.47
C ARG A 19 -45.29 7.69 24.54
N GLU A 20 -45.25 6.59 23.81
CA GLU A 20 -44.10 5.71 23.72
C GLU A 20 -42.96 6.38 22.95
N SER A 21 -43.25 7.05 21.82
CA SER A 21 -42.33 7.85 21.07
C SER A 21 -41.68 8.98 21.89
N ARG A 22 -42.46 9.67 22.71
CA ARG A 22 -41.91 10.71 23.61
C ARG A 22 -40.96 10.13 24.65
N LYS A 23 -41.30 8.96 25.26
CA LYS A 23 -40.44 8.28 26.21
C LYS A 23 -39.11 7.83 25.59
N GLU A 24 -39.17 7.27 24.38
CA GLU A 24 -37.98 6.86 23.65
C GLU A 24 -37.16 8.08 23.20
N MET A 25 -37.80 9.17 22.79
CA MET A 25 -37.11 10.44 22.48
C MET A 25 -36.42 11.05 23.71
N GLU A 26 -37.02 10.95 24.90
CA GLU A 26 -36.37 11.39 26.14
C GLU A 26 -35.17 10.52 26.50
N LYS A 27 -35.29 9.19 26.34
CA LYS A 27 -34.14 8.28 26.50
C LYS A 27 -33.03 8.58 25.53
N LEU A 28 -33.37 8.79 24.26
CA LEU A 28 -32.39 9.18 23.22
C LEU A 28 -31.73 10.52 23.52
N ARG A 29 -32.48 11.51 24.02
CA ARG A 29 -31.92 12.80 24.45
C ARG A 29 -30.93 12.61 25.61
N LYS A 30 -31.30 11.80 26.62
CA LYS A 30 -30.40 11.48 27.72
C LYS A 30 -29.14 10.74 27.24
N LEU A 31 -29.28 9.75 26.35
CA LEU A 31 -28.15 9.06 25.76
C LEU A 31 -27.26 10.02 24.92
N ARG A 32 -27.85 10.92 24.15
CA ARG A 32 -27.10 11.92 23.39
C ARG A 32 -26.43 12.98 24.25
N SER A 33 -26.90 13.22 25.47
CA SER A 33 -26.24 14.15 26.41
C SER A 33 -25.02 13.57 27.08
N ILE A 34 -24.89 12.23 27.08
CA ILE A 34 -23.73 11.53 27.58
C ILE A 34 -22.69 11.49 26.46
N THR A 35 -21.76 12.45 26.48
CA THR A 35 -20.65 12.49 25.53
C THR A 35 -19.34 12.27 26.28
N LEU A 36 -18.59 11.27 25.88
CA LEU A 36 -17.22 11.10 26.33
C LEU A 36 -16.32 12.14 25.63
N THR A 37 -15.20 12.48 26.27
CA THR A 37 -14.19 13.33 25.62
C THR A 37 -13.67 12.63 24.36
N LYS A 38 -13.54 13.38 23.26
CA LYS A 38 -12.98 12.85 22.03
C LYS A 38 -11.56 12.35 22.25
N PRO A 39 -11.22 11.14 21.73
CA PRO A 39 -9.85 10.65 21.77
C PRO A 39 -8.86 11.68 21.19
N LEU A 40 -7.64 11.71 21.70
CA LEU A 40 -6.62 12.65 21.22
C LEU A 40 -6.34 12.46 19.73
N ALA A 41 -6.35 11.22 19.25
CA ALA A 41 -6.20 10.90 17.83
C ALA A 41 -7.23 11.60 16.92
N GLU A 42 -8.42 11.94 17.43
CA GLU A 42 -9.39 12.76 16.71
C GLU A 42 -9.11 14.26 16.84
N LYS A 43 -8.68 14.71 18.02
CA LYS A 43 -8.33 16.12 18.26
C LYS A 43 -7.10 16.55 17.49
N THR A 44 -6.15 15.64 17.28
CA THR A 44 -4.89 15.88 16.55
C THR A 44 -5.01 15.71 15.05
N ARG A 45 -6.18 15.30 14.53
CA ARG A 45 -6.38 15.21 13.07
C ARG A 45 -6.02 16.54 12.40
N PRO A 46 -5.22 16.49 11.32
CA PRO A 46 -4.89 17.67 10.54
C PRO A 46 -6.15 18.39 10.03
N SER A 47 -6.19 19.70 10.17
CA SER A 47 -7.26 20.58 9.69
C SER A 47 -6.83 21.44 8.50
N SER A 48 -5.52 21.59 8.29
CA SER A 48 -4.91 22.30 7.17
C SER A 48 -3.84 21.45 6.50
N LEU A 49 -3.39 21.82 5.31
CA LEU A 49 -2.29 21.14 4.61
C LEU A 49 -0.97 21.25 5.37
N GLU A 50 -0.79 22.33 6.11
CA GLU A 50 0.41 22.59 6.91
C GLU A 50 0.49 21.68 8.15
N ASP A 51 -0.66 21.24 8.65
CA ASP A 51 -0.74 20.30 9.77
C ASP A 51 -0.31 18.87 9.37
N ILE A 52 -0.29 18.56 8.07
CA ILE A 52 0.10 17.24 7.59
C ILE A 52 1.62 17.18 7.52
N VAL A 53 2.20 16.47 8.45
CA VAL A 53 3.64 16.32 8.56
C VAL A 53 4.16 15.35 7.50
N GLY A 54 5.21 15.75 6.78
CA GLY A 54 5.79 14.96 5.70
C GLY A 54 4.94 14.99 4.41
N GLN A 55 5.12 14.00 3.55
CA GLN A 55 4.31 13.74 2.34
C GLN A 55 4.24 14.90 1.33
N LYS A 56 5.24 15.79 1.27
CA LYS A 56 5.20 17.01 0.45
C LYS A 56 4.86 16.74 -1.02
N GLU A 57 5.52 15.76 -1.64
CA GLU A 57 5.28 15.40 -3.04
C GLU A 57 3.90 14.73 -3.22
N GLY A 58 3.51 13.83 -2.33
CA GLY A 58 2.19 13.20 -2.35
C GLY A 58 1.05 14.22 -2.20
N LEU A 59 1.20 15.19 -1.30
CA LEU A 59 0.23 16.27 -1.11
C LEU A 59 0.16 17.20 -2.33
N LYS A 60 1.31 17.53 -2.92
CA LYS A 60 1.38 18.33 -4.16
C LYS A 60 0.67 17.61 -5.31
N ALA A 61 0.92 16.31 -5.48
CA ALA A 61 0.25 15.49 -6.48
C ALA A 61 -1.26 15.40 -6.24
N LEU A 62 -1.69 15.18 -4.98
CA LEU A 62 -3.10 15.09 -4.61
C LEU A 62 -3.83 16.43 -4.85
N LYS A 63 -3.20 17.55 -4.51
CA LYS A 63 -3.70 18.89 -4.79
C LYS A 63 -3.83 19.14 -6.30
N ALA A 64 -2.84 18.75 -7.08
CA ALA A 64 -2.88 18.88 -8.54
C ALA A 64 -4.02 18.04 -9.15
N ALA A 65 -4.22 16.81 -8.63
CA ALA A 65 -5.28 15.92 -9.12
C ALA A 65 -6.69 16.37 -8.78
N LEU A 66 -6.92 17.01 -7.62
CA LEU A 66 -8.27 17.31 -7.12
C LEU A 66 -8.67 18.77 -7.18
N CYS A 67 -7.73 19.73 -7.05
CA CYS A 67 -8.06 21.17 -6.97
C CYS A 67 -8.18 21.86 -8.34
N GLY A 68 -7.89 21.17 -9.43
CA GLY A 68 -7.99 21.71 -10.78
C GLY A 68 -9.44 21.80 -11.31
N PRO A 69 -9.62 22.37 -12.52
CA PRO A 69 -10.94 22.45 -13.16
C PRO A 69 -11.50 21.08 -13.56
N ASN A 70 -10.63 20.08 -13.76
CA ASN A 70 -11.00 18.71 -14.13
C ASN A 70 -10.42 17.72 -13.08
N PRO A 71 -11.03 17.60 -11.89
CA PRO A 71 -10.53 16.71 -10.86
C PRO A 71 -10.60 15.24 -11.30
N GLN A 72 -9.55 14.50 -10.97
CA GLN A 72 -9.38 13.09 -11.34
C GLN A 72 -9.74 12.17 -10.18
N HIS A 73 -10.00 10.90 -10.49
CA HIS A 73 -10.02 9.85 -9.47
C HIS A 73 -8.59 9.53 -9.03
N VAL A 74 -8.41 9.18 -7.76
CA VAL A 74 -7.09 8.99 -7.15
C VAL A 74 -7.03 7.70 -6.35
N LEU A 75 -5.92 6.98 -6.44
CA LEU A 75 -5.53 5.91 -5.52
C LEU A 75 -4.32 6.36 -4.71
N ILE A 76 -4.43 6.32 -3.39
CA ILE A 76 -3.33 6.67 -2.47
C ILE A 76 -2.80 5.40 -1.85
N TYR A 77 -1.58 5.03 -2.23
CA TYR A 77 -0.84 3.92 -1.65
C TYR A 77 0.02 4.39 -0.49
N GLY A 78 0.19 3.57 0.52
CA GLY A 78 1.10 3.87 1.61
C GLY A 78 0.75 3.15 2.91
N PRO A 79 1.68 3.11 3.89
CA PRO A 79 1.47 2.42 5.15
C PRO A 79 0.34 3.05 5.97
N PRO A 80 -0.17 2.34 7.00
CA PRO A 80 -1.20 2.88 7.88
C PRO A 80 -0.65 4.06 8.69
N GLY A 81 -1.52 5.00 9.07
CA GLY A 81 -1.18 6.09 9.99
C GLY A 81 -0.29 7.21 9.42
N VAL A 82 -0.07 7.27 8.08
CA VAL A 82 0.73 8.34 7.42
C VAL A 82 -0.10 9.54 6.97
N GLY A 83 -1.40 9.56 7.24
CA GLY A 83 -2.26 10.72 6.98
C GLY A 83 -3.05 10.67 5.67
N LYS A 84 -3.20 9.52 4.99
CA LYS A 84 -3.96 9.39 3.72
C LYS A 84 -5.37 10.00 3.77
N THR A 85 -6.17 9.60 4.75
CA THR A 85 -7.55 10.09 4.93
C THR A 85 -7.60 11.57 5.26
N ALA A 86 -6.68 12.05 6.12
CA ALA A 86 -6.58 13.46 6.48
C ALA A 86 -6.23 14.32 5.26
N ALA A 87 -5.26 13.87 4.43
CA ALA A 87 -4.86 14.55 3.22
C ALA A 87 -6.03 14.71 2.23
N ALA A 88 -6.77 13.63 1.97
CA ALA A 88 -7.92 13.68 1.07
C ALA A 88 -9.00 14.66 1.54
N ARG A 89 -9.27 14.69 2.85
CA ARG A 89 -10.27 15.59 3.46
C ARG A 89 -9.83 17.05 3.37
N VAL A 90 -8.59 17.36 3.75
CA VAL A 90 -8.06 18.72 3.73
C VAL A 90 -7.94 19.26 2.29
N VAL A 91 -7.54 18.40 1.34
CA VAL A 91 -7.47 18.81 -0.08
C VAL A 91 -8.85 19.13 -0.65
N LEU A 92 -9.93 18.43 -0.23
CA LEU A 92 -11.28 18.82 -0.62
C LEU A 92 -11.64 20.22 -0.10
N GLU A 93 -11.32 20.53 1.17
CA GLU A 93 -11.58 21.88 1.72
C GLU A 93 -10.77 22.97 0.98
N GLU A 94 -9.56 22.67 0.56
CA GLU A 94 -8.79 23.57 -0.33
C GLU A 94 -9.41 23.68 -1.73
N ALA A 95 -9.90 22.57 -2.29
CA ALA A 95 -10.55 22.57 -3.60
C ALA A 95 -11.82 23.43 -3.60
N LYS A 96 -12.60 23.43 -2.52
CA LYS A 96 -13.79 24.30 -2.36
C LYS A 96 -13.48 25.80 -2.38
N LYS A 97 -12.26 26.17 -1.95
CA LYS A 97 -11.81 27.58 -1.97
C LYS A 97 -11.37 28.03 -3.37
N ASN A 98 -11.07 27.09 -4.26
CA ASN A 98 -10.59 27.41 -5.60
C ASN A 98 -11.77 27.67 -6.56
N ILE A 99 -11.89 28.89 -7.06
CA ILE A 99 -12.94 29.32 -7.99
C ILE A 99 -13.00 28.46 -9.27
N LYS A 100 -11.85 27.91 -9.71
CA LYS A 100 -11.78 27.08 -10.91
C LYS A 100 -12.17 25.61 -10.66
N SER A 101 -12.33 25.21 -9.41
CA SER A 101 -12.73 23.85 -9.05
C SER A 101 -14.24 23.66 -9.22
N PRO A 102 -14.69 22.49 -9.70
CA PRO A 102 -16.13 22.18 -9.79
C PRO A 102 -16.75 21.84 -8.41
N PHE A 103 -15.94 21.63 -7.37
CA PHE A 103 -16.45 21.37 -6.03
C PHE A 103 -17.07 22.64 -5.43
N ARG A 104 -18.36 22.56 -5.13
CA ARG A 104 -19.10 23.64 -4.46
C ARG A 104 -18.85 23.61 -2.95
N GLN A 105 -19.29 24.66 -2.25
CA GLN A 105 -19.15 24.74 -0.78
C GLN A 105 -19.88 23.58 -0.05
N GLU A 106 -20.98 23.10 -0.62
CA GLU A 106 -21.78 21.99 -0.08
C GLU A 106 -21.19 20.60 -0.42
N ALA A 107 -20.11 20.53 -1.21
CA ALA A 107 -19.48 19.28 -1.59
C ALA A 107 -19.14 18.44 -0.35
N LYS A 108 -19.62 17.19 -0.33
CA LYS A 108 -19.48 16.30 0.83
C LYS A 108 -18.25 15.42 0.71
N PHE A 109 -17.63 15.15 1.85
CA PHE A 109 -16.65 14.08 2.00
C PHE A 109 -17.37 12.88 2.59
N THR A 110 -17.66 11.88 1.75
CA THR A 110 -18.30 10.63 2.17
C THR A 110 -17.24 9.58 2.33
N GLU A 111 -17.12 9.05 3.54
CA GLU A 111 -16.08 8.08 3.92
C GLU A 111 -16.71 6.70 4.12
N ILE A 112 -16.10 5.67 3.55
CA ILE A 112 -16.41 4.26 3.75
C ILE A 112 -15.11 3.53 4.04
N ASP A 113 -15.17 2.59 4.95
CA ASP A 113 -14.13 1.59 5.19
C ASP A 113 -14.55 0.29 4.50
N ALA A 114 -13.76 -0.14 3.51
CA ALA A 114 -14.06 -1.33 2.72
C ALA A 114 -14.00 -2.62 3.55
N THR A 115 -13.23 -2.65 4.63
CA THR A 115 -13.16 -3.81 5.54
C THR A 115 -14.47 -4.06 6.28
N THR A 116 -15.26 -3.00 6.51
CA THR A 116 -16.57 -3.06 7.18
C THR A 116 -17.74 -3.08 6.21
N ALA A 117 -17.51 -2.74 4.94
CA ALA A 117 -18.52 -2.72 3.89
C ALA A 117 -18.87 -4.15 3.43
N ARG A 118 -19.57 -4.91 4.28
CA ARG A 118 -19.96 -6.28 3.99
C ARG A 118 -20.80 -6.34 2.72
N PHE A 119 -20.39 -7.20 1.80
CA PHE A 119 -21.20 -7.58 0.64
C PHE A 119 -22.30 -8.55 1.11
N ASP A 120 -23.57 -8.18 0.86
CA ASP A 120 -24.70 -9.07 1.05
C ASP A 120 -25.07 -9.67 -0.32
N GLU A 121 -24.87 -10.98 -0.46
CA GLU A 121 -25.19 -11.71 -1.69
C GLU A 121 -26.69 -11.59 -2.08
N ARG A 122 -27.56 -11.36 -1.12
CA ARG A 122 -28.99 -11.17 -1.33
C ARG A 122 -29.35 -9.76 -1.82
N GLY A 123 -28.40 -8.83 -1.85
CA GLY A 123 -28.60 -7.46 -2.30
C GLY A 123 -29.52 -6.61 -1.41
N ILE A 124 -29.89 -7.11 -0.20
CA ILE A 124 -30.85 -6.46 0.69
C ILE A 124 -30.25 -5.19 1.30
N ALA A 125 -28.94 -5.17 1.51
CA ALA A 125 -28.23 -4.02 2.08
C ALA A 125 -26.85 -3.84 1.43
N ASP A 126 -26.75 -2.99 0.41
CA ASP A 126 -25.45 -2.58 -0.14
C ASP A 126 -25.14 -1.15 0.33
N PRO A 127 -24.26 -0.98 1.32
CA PRO A 127 -23.94 0.35 1.86
C PRO A 127 -23.22 1.24 0.84
N LEU A 128 -22.53 0.67 -0.13
CA LEU A 128 -21.77 1.37 -1.15
C LEU A 128 -22.70 1.88 -2.26
N ILE A 129 -23.41 0.99 -2.93
CA ILE A 129 -24.23 1.30 -4.09
C ILE A 129 -25.64 1.77 -3.70
N GLY A 130 -26.18 1.16 -2.66
CA GLY A 130 -27.58 1.33 -2.25
C GLY A 130 -28.38 0.05 -2.49
N SER A 131 -29.61 0.05 -2.01
CA SER A 131 -30.49 -1.11 -2.05
C SER A 131 -31.93 -0.69 -2.30
N VAL A 132 -32.77 -1.64 -2.65
CA VAL A 132 -34.22 -1.47 -2.68
C VAL A 132 -34.82 -2.31 -1.54
N HIS A 133 -35.62 -1.67 -0.72
CA HIS A 133 -36.42 -2.39 0.26
C HIS A 133 -37.73 -2.82 -0.39
N ASP A 134 -37.81 -4.10 -0.70
CA ASP A 134 -38.99 -4.70 -1.29
C ASP A 134 -40.15 -4.85 -0.28
N PRO A 135 -41.40 -4.74 -0.75
CA PRO A 135 -42.59 -4.68 0.10
C PRO A 135 -42.82 -5.89 0.99
N ILE A 136 -42.29 -7.06 0.63
CA ILE A 136 -42.45 -8.31 1.41
C ILE A 136 -41.86 -8.19 2.83
N TYR A 137 -40.86 -7.33 2.99
CA TYR A 137 -40.15 -7.16 4.28
C TYR A 137 -40.66 -5.98 5.12
N GLN A 138 -41.65 -5.18 4.64
CA GLN A 138 -41.93 -3.87 5.23
C GLN A 138 -43.26 -3.76 5.97
N GLY A 139 -44.21 -4.67 5.88
CA GLY A 139 -45.55 -4.29 6.31
C GLY A 139 -45.98 -2.94 5.64
N ALA A 140 -47.12 -2.38 5.94
CA ALA A 140 -47.52 -1.06 5.41
C ALA A 140 -46.49 0.01 5.84
N GLY A 141 -45.59 0.40 4.92
CA GLY A 141 -44.58 1.44 5.17
C GLY A 141 -45.18 2.81 5.51
N ALA A 142 -44.32 3.81 5.73
CA ALA A 142 -44.72 5.17 6.14
C ALA A 142 -45.81 5.84 5.28
N MET A 143 -46.04 5.35 4.04
CA MET A 143 -47.09 5.82 3.11
C MET A 143 -48.34 4.94 3.13
N GLY A 144 -48.41 3.91 3.98
CA GLY A 144 -49.64 3.12 4.16
C GLY A 144 -50.04 2.23 2.97
N VAL A 145 -49.21 2.13 1.93
CA VAL A 145 -49.48 1.33 0.73
C VAL A 145 -48.52 0.16 0.73
N ALA A 146 -49.01 -1.04 1.00
CA ALA A 146 -48.27 -2.27 0.83
C ALA A 146 -48.00 -2.47 -0.68
N GLY A 147 -46.73 -2.76 -1.04
CA GLY A 147 -46.41 -3.11 -2.42
C GLY A 147 -45.44 -2.17 -3.16
N ILE A 148 -45.08 -0.99 -2.60
CA ILE A 148 -44.21 -0.03 -3.28
C ILE A 148 -42.73 -0.26 -2.91
N PRO A 149 -41.84 -0.58 -3.90
CA PRO A 149 -40.41 -0.71 -3.65
C PRO A 149 -39.80 0.63 -3.24
N GLN A 150 -39.01 0.65 -2.15
CA GLN A 150 -38.41 1.89 -1.66
C GLN A 150 -36.90 1.87 -1.90
N PRO A 151 -36.40 2.75 -2.82
CA PRO A 151 -34.98 2.88 -3.07
C PRO A 151 -34.26 3.57 -1.92
N LYS A 152 -33.16 3.00 -1.44
CA LYS A 152 -32.27 3.58 -0.44
C LYS A 152 -30.93 3.94 -1.09
N PRO A 153 -30.55 5.22 -1.12
CA PRO A 153 -29.29 5.65 -1.72
C PRO A 153 -28.10 5.18 -0.89
N GLY A 154 -27.10 4.61 -1.57
CA GLY A 154 -25.81 4.22 -0.99
C GLY A 154 -24.85 5.40 -0.85
N ALA A 155 -23.60 5.10 -0.52
CA ALA A 155 -22.57 6.12 -0.34
C ALA A 155 -22.19 6.81 -1.64
N VAL A 156 -22.22 6.11 -2.77
CA VAL A 156 -21.93 6.70 -4.10
C VAL A 156 -22.89 7.85 -4.42
N THR A 157 -24.18 7.69 -4.12
CA THR A 157 -25.18 8.75 -4.29
C THR A 157 -25.01 9.87 -3.25
N LYS A 158 -24.69 9.52 -1.99
CA LYS A 158 -24.45 10.51 -0.92
C LYS A 158 -23.21 11.37 -1.20
N ALA A 159 -22.25 10.85 -1.97
CA ALA A 159 -21.02 11.54 -2.37
C ALA A 159 -21.21 12.41 -3.62
N HIS A 160 -22.40 12.42 -4.23
CA HIS A 160 -22.67 13.20 -5.43
C HIS A 160 -22.26 14.68 -5.27
N GLY A 161 -21.53 15.21 -6.25
CA GLY A 161 -20.98 16.57 -6.21
C GLY A 161 -19.77 16.75 -5.28
N GLY A 162 -19.25 15.67 -4.66
CA GLY A 162 -18.15 15.70 -3.72
C GLY A 162 -17.12 14.60 -3.92
N ILE A 163 -16.54 14.15 -2.81
CA ILE A 163 -15.56 13.05 -2.79
C ILE A 163 -16.16 11.83 -2.09
N LEU A 164 -16.04 10.67 -2.73
CA LEU A 164 -16.15 9.36 -2.10
C LEU A 164 -14.76 8.88 -1.71
N PHE A 165 -14.49 8.83 -0.43
CA PHE A 165 -13.28 8.27 0.13
C PHE A 165 -13.54 6.82 0.55
N ILE A 166 -12.75 5.89 0.02
CA ILE A 166 -12.81 4.47 0.39
C ILE A 166 -11.48 4.10 1.03
N ASP A 167 -11.51 3.86 2.34
CA ASP A 167 -10.34 3.32 3.06
C ASP A 167 -10.21 1.83 2.79
N GLU A 168 -8.97 1.36 2.62
CA GLU A 168 -8.62 -0.01 2.23
C GLU A 168 -9.41 -0.51 1.02
N ILE A 169 -9.45 0.29 -0.05
CA ILE A 169 -10.22 0.00 -1.28
C ILE A 169 -9.92 -1.39 -1.86
N GLY A 170 -8.72 -1.93 -1.64
CA GLY A 170 -8.34 -3.29 -2.04
C GLY A 170 -9.12 -4.41 -1.34
N GLU A 171 -9.82 -4.11 -0.23
CA GLU A 171 -10.66 -5.05 0.50
C GLU A 171 -12.11 -5.14 -0.03
N LEU A 172 -12.47 -4.31 -1.00
CA LEU A 172 -13.79 -4.39 -1.61
C LEU A 172 -14.00 -5.74 -2.29
N HIS A 173 -15.17 -6.31 -2.07
CA HIS A 173 -15.56 -7.54 -2.77
C HIS A 173 -15.56 -7.30 -4.30
N PRO A 174 -15.12 -8.27 -5.15
CA PRO A 174 -15.02 -8.08 -6.60
C PRO A 174 -16.33 -7.59 -7.26
N ILE A 175 -17.48 -8.03 -6.78
CA ILE A 175 -18.80 -7.57 -7.28
C ILE A 175 -19.02 -6.09 -6.96
N GLN A 176 -18.68 -5.63 -5.74
CA GLN A 176 -18.79 -4.22 -5.37
C GLN A 176 -17.82 -3.37 -6.18
N MET A 177 -16.61 -3.86 -6.41
CA MET A 177 -15.63 -3.19 -7.27
C MET A 177 -16.15 -3.01 -8.70
N ASN A 178 -16.74 -4.06 -9.30
CA ASN A 178 -17.32 -3.99 -10.64
C ASN A 178 -18.51 -3.02 -10.72
N LYS A 179 -19.39 -3.03 -9.71
CA LYS A 179 -20.49 -2.07 -9.61
C LYS A 179 -19.96 -0.62 -9.49
N LEU A 180 -18.92 -0.42 -8.66
CA LEU A 180 -18.27 0.89 -8.51
C LEU A 180 -17.69 1.37 -9.84
N LEU A 181 -16.99 0.51 -10.59
CA LEU A 181 -16.46 0.85 -11.91
C LEU A 181 -17.55 1.33 -12.87
N LYS A 182 -18.70 0.62 -12.89
CA LYS A 182 -19.85 1.03 -13.71
C LYS A 182 -20.39 2.41 -13.29
N VAL A 183 -20.48 2.67 -11.99
CA VAL A 183 -20.93 3.98 -11.48
C VAL A 183 -19.96 5.09 -11.87
N LEU A 184 -18.64 4.84 -11.87
CA LEU A 184 -17.64 5.83 -12.30
C LEU A 184 -17.76 6.19 -13.79
N GLU A 185 -18.20 5.25 -14.62
CA GLU A 185 -18.45 5.48 -16.06
C GLU A 185 -19.78 6.19 -16.30
N ASP A 186 -20.88 5.67 -15.73
CA ASP A 186 -22.24 6.13 -15.99
C ASP A 186 -22.60 7.39 -15.21
N ARG A 187 -21.90 7.67 -14.09
CA ARG A 187 -22.18 8.75 -13.11
C ARG A 187 -23.60 8.67 -12.53
N LYS A 188 -24.17 7.48 -12.55
CA LYS A 188 -25.52 7.15 -12.08
C LYS A 188 -25.53 5.77 -11.46
N VAL A 189 -26.49 5.55 -10.58
CA VAL A 189 -26.77 4.23 -10.00
C VAL A 189 -28.15 3.79 -10.43
N PHE A 190 -28.22 2.66 -11.11
CA PHE A 190 -29.49 1.99 -11.41
C PHE A 190 -29.76 0.95 -10.33
N LEU A 191 -30.89 1.06 -9.69
CA LEU A 191 -31.37 0.10 -8.70
C LEU A 191 -32.37 -0.83 -9.39
N GLU A 192 -32.33 -2.11 -9.05
CA GLU A 192 -33.24 -3.12 -9.60
C GLU A 192 -34.14 -3.66 -8.49
N SER A 193 -35.43 -3.88 -8.82
CA SER A 193 -36.39 -4.52 -7.93
C SER A 193 -37.34 -5.38 -8.75
N ALA A 194 -37.58 -6.59 -8.29
CA ALA A 194 -38.55 -7.51 -8.91
C ALA A 194 -40.00 -7.01 -8.76
N TYR A 195 -40.24 -6.06 -7.88
CA TYR A 195 -41.56 -5.48 -7.59
C TYR A 195 -41.82 -4.15 -8.24
N TYR A 196 -40.89 -3.64 -9.05
CA TYR A 196 -41.10 -2.43 -9.81
C TYR A 196 -41.72 -2.73 -11.17
N SER A 197 -42.84 -2.06 -11.47
CA SER A 197 -43.45 -1.99 -12.80
C SER A 197 -43.57 -0.57 -13.25
N SER A 198 -43.15 -0.28 -14.48
CA SER A 198 -43.29 1.06 -15.09
C SER A 198 -44.73 1.46 -15.36
N GLU A 199 -45.68 0.50 -15.37
CA GLU A 199 -47.09 0.69 -15.67
C GLU A 199 -47.96 0.84 -14.40
N ASP A 200 -47.39 0.64 -13.21
CA ASP A 200 -48.13 0.69 -11.95
C ASP A 200 -48.36 2.16 -11.52
N VAL A 201 -49.57 2.63 -11.74
CA VAL A 201 -50.04 4.00 -11.37
C VAL A 201 -50.04 4.28 -9.86
N ASN A 202 -49.93 3.24 -9.01
CA ASN A 202 -49.85 3.44 -7.57
C ASN A 202 -48.43 3.80 -7.10
N ILE A 203 -47.41 3.62 -7.93
CA ILE A 203 -46.04 3.98 -7.62
C ILE A 203 -45.86 5.49 -7.82
N PRO A 204 -45.35 6.24 -6.81
CA PRO A 204 -45.10 7.67 -6.95
C PRO A 204 -44.13 8.01 -8.10
N SER A 205 -44.39 9.13 -8.80
CA SER A 205 -43.60 9.54 -9.98
C SER A 205 -42.10 9.67 -9.72
N TYR A 206 -41.70 10.10 -8.52
CA TYR A 206 -40.27 10.19 -8.16
C TYR A 206 -39.60 8.81 -8.05
N ILE A 207 -40.35 7.76 -7.68
CA ILE A 207 -39.82 6.38 -7.66
C ILE A 207 -39.68 5.87 -9.09
N HIS A 208 -40.64 6.17 -9.97
CA HIS A 208 -40.49 5.85 -11.40
C HIS A 208 -39.25 6.52 -11.97
N ASP A 209 -39.02 7.80 -11.68
CA ASP A 209 -37.84 8.54 -12.15
C ASP A 209 -36.54 7.89 -11.67
N ILE A 210 -36.45 7.45 -10.40
CA ILE A 210 -35.30 6.78 -9.86
C ILE A 210 -35.00 5.45 -10.58
N PHE A 211 -36.02 4.63 -10.85
CA PHE A 211 -35.82 3.36 -11.54
C PHE A 211 -35.49 3.53 -13.03
N GLN A 212 -36.07 4.53 -13.68
CA GLN A 212 -35.87 4.78 -15.11
C GLN A 212 -34.60 5.57 -15.41
N ASN A 213 -34.32 6.62 -14.65
CA ASN A 213 -33.21 7.54 -14.91
C ASN A 213 -31.99 7.32 -14.01
N GLY A 214 -32.13 6.50 -12.95
CA GLY A 214 -31.10 6.21 -11.95
C GLY A 214 -30.91 7.33 -10.91
N LEU A 215 -30.25 7.01 -9.83
CA LEU A 215 -29.82 7.99 -8.83
C LEU A 215 -28.52 8.67 -9.28
N PRO A 216 -28.38 10.00 -9.13
CA PRO A 216 -27.15 10.69 -9.53
C PRO A 216 -25.96 10.29 -8.63
N ALA A 217 -24.81 10.06 -9.24
CA ALA A 217 -23.59 9.62 -8.57
C ALA A 217 -22.33 10.17 -9.27
N ASP A 218 -22.32 11.46 -9.60
CA ASP A 218 -21.11 12.13 -10.10
C ASP A 218 -20.27 12.64 -8.93
N PHE A 219 -19.21 11.92 -8.62
CA PHE A 219 -18.28 12.20 -7.53
C PHE A 219 -16.85 11.97 -8.01
N ARG A 220 -15.86 12.36 -7.20
CA ARG A 220 -14.48 11.92 -7.40
C ARG A 220 -14.13 10.87 -6.37
N LEU A 221 -13.63 9.73 -6.87
CA LEU A 221 -13.15 8.65 -6.02
C LEU A 221 -11.76 8.99 -5.50
N VAL A 222 -11.56 8.81 -4.19
CA VAL A 222 -10.24 8.74 -3.57
C VAL A 222 -10.17 7.44 -2.80
N GLY A 223 -9.48 6.45 -3.37
CA GLY A 223 -9.22 5.17 -2.71
C GLY A 223 -7.89 5.24 -1.94
N ALA A 224 -7.88 4.77 -0.70
CA ALA A 224 -6.66 4.56 0.07
C ALA A 224 -6.42 3.08 0.26
N THR A 225 -5.17 2.63 0.25
CA THR A 225 -4.81 1.24 0.47
C THR A 225 -3.41 1.08 1.05
N THR A 226 -3.23 -0.01 1.77
CA THR A 226 -1.93 -0.51 2.23
C THR A 226 -1.36 -1.61 1.33
N ARG A 227 -2.16 -2.09 0.37
CA ARG A 227 -1.75 -3.12 -0.60
C ARG A 227 -0.82 -2.55 -1.67
N THR A 228 -0.09 -3.46 -2.33
CA THR A 228 0.75 -3.11 -3.48
C THR A 228 -0.11 -2.81 -4.72
N PRO A 229 0.39 -2.02 -5.69
CA PRO A 229 -0.34 -1.77 -6.93
C PRO A 229 -0.77 -3.04 -7.66
N ASP A 230 0.03 -4.10 -7.62
CA ASP A 230 -0.24 -5.36 -8.32
C ASP A 230 -1.41 -6.14 -7.72
N GLU A 231 -1.73 -5.89 -6.45
CA GLU A 231 -2.89 -6.47 -5.76
C GLU A 231 -4.20 -5.73 -6.03
N ILE A 232 -4.12 -4.54 -6.65
CA ILE A 232 -5.30 -3.74 -7.00
C ILE A 232 -5.72 -4.03 -8.45
N PRO A 233 -7.01 -4.30 -8.71
CA PRO A 233 -7.47 -4.63 -10.06
C PRO A 233 -7.07 -3.58 -11.10
N PRO A 234 -6.49 -3.99 -12.26
CA PRO A 234 -6.05 -3.06 -13.31
C PRO A 234 -7.17 -2.15 -13.82
N ALA A 235 -8.41 -2.60 -13.77
CA ALA A 235 -9.57 -1.84 -14.23
C ALA A 235 -9.79 -0.54 -13.43
N ILE A 236 -9.57 -0.55 -12.10
CA ILE A 236 -9.68 0.68 -11.29
C ILE A 236 -8.40 1.53 -11.41
N ARG A 237 -7.23 0.90 -11.44
CA ARG A 237 -5.94 1.59 -11.59
C ARG A 237 -5.89 2.44 -12.86
N SER A 238 -6.35 1.90 -13.99
CA SER A 238 -6.35 2.62 -15.28
C SER A 238 -7.23 3.87 -15.30
N ARG A 239 -8.14 4.03 -14.34
CA ARG A 239 -9.06 5.18 -14.22
C ARG A 239 -8.65 6.18 -13.16
N CYS A 240 -7.63 5.85 -12.36
CA CYS A 240 -7.18 6.66 -11.24
C CYS A 240 -5.75 7.12 -11.42
N MET A 241 -5.42 8.29 -10.88
CA MET A 241 -4.05 8.74 -10.69
C MET A 241 -3.48 8.03 -9.45
N GLU A 242 -2.35 7.38 -9.58
CA GLU A 242 -1.67 6.69 -8.48
C GLU A 242 -0.75 7.65 -7.73
N ILE A 243 -0.91 7.75 -6.41
CA ILE A 243 -0.11 8.61 -5.53
C ILE A 243 0.44 7.76 -4.40
N PHE A 244 1.73 7.91 -4.11
CA PHE A 244 2.42 7.14 -3.08
C PHE A 244 2.76 8.02 -1.88
N PHE A 245 2.30 7.59 -0.69
CA PHE A 245 2.69 8.17 0.58
C PHE A 245 3.75 7.27 1.23
N ARG A 246 4.88 7.86 1.57
CA ARG A 246 5.99 7.13 2.20
C ARG A 246 5.81 6.98 3.71
N PRO A 247 6.56 6.09 4.37
CA PRO A 247 6.67 6.06 5.83
C PRO A 247 7.15 7.40 6.36
N LEU A 248 6.72 7.74 7.57
CA LEU A 248 7.18 8.92 8.26
C LEU A 248 8.61 8.75 8.77
N LEU A 249 9.41 9.80 8.64
CA LEU A 249 10.74 9.88 9.22
C LEU A 249 10.66 10.07 10.74
N PRO A 250 11.69 9.66 11.51
CA PRO A 250 11.73 9.89 12.95
C PRO A 250 11.48 11.35 13.35
N GLU A 251 12.05 12.31 12.61
CA GLU A 251 11.86 13.74 12.84
C GLU A 251 10.41 14.18 12.60
N GLU A 252 9.75 13.59 11.62
CA GLU A 252 8.34 13.85 11.32
C GLU A 252 7.43 13.27 12.42
N ILE A 253 7.76 12.08 12.92
CA ILE A 253 7.10 11.47 14.08
C ILE A 253 7.27 12.34 15.32
N GLY A 254 8.46 12.89 15.53
CA GLY A 254 8.73 13.84 16.61
C GLY A 254 7.83 15.06 16.55
N ARG A 255 7.69 15.70 15.38
CA ARG A 255 6.78 16.84 15.19
C ARG A 255 5.31 16.49 15.47
N ILE A 256 4.88 15.28 15.09
CA ILE A 256 3.52 14.82 15.41
C ILE A 256 3.35 14.67 16.92
N ALA A 257 4.36 14.13 17.62
CA ALA A 257 4.34 14.00 19.06
C ALA A 257 4.32 15.38 19.78
N GLU A 258 5.12 16.34 19.33
CA GLU A 258 5.10 17.72 19.79
C GLU A 258 3.73 18.37 19.63
N ASN A 259 3.16 18.30 18.42
CA ASN A 259 1.82 18.79 18.13
C ASN A 259 0.74 18.11 19.00
N ALA A 260 0.92 16.84 19.34
CA ALA A 260 0.01 16.12 20.23
C ALA A 260 0.10 16.62 21.67
N LEU A 261 1.30 16.87 22.18
CA LEU A 261 1.52 17.47 23.52
C LEU A 261 0.88 18.85 23.62
N ASP A 262 1.09 19.72 22.63
CA ASP A 262 0.50 21.07 22.59
C ASP A 262 -1.04 21.02 22.63
N LYS A 263 -1.65 20.10 21.88
CA LYS A 263 -3.12 19.94 21.83
C LYS A 263 -3.73 19.39 23.12
N ILE A 264 -2.93 18.71 23.95
CA ILE A 264 -3.35 18.26 25.29
C ILE A 264 -3.14 19.37 26.33
N GLY A 265 -2.26 20.34 26.04
CA GLY A 265 -1.89 21.41 26.94
C GLY A 265 -0.69 21.09 27.84
N PHE A 266 0.15 20.13 27.46
CA PHE A 266 1.43 19.86 28.10
C PHE A 266 2.56 20.58 27.38
N PRO A 267 3.57 21.07 28.09
CA PRO A 267 4.76 21.64 27.49
C PRO A 267 5.54 20.55 26.72
N GLN A 268 6.20 20.96 25.64
CA GLN A 268 7.06 20.08 24.86
C GLN A 268 8.28 19.66 25.70
N ASN A 269 8.58 18.37 25.69
CA ASN A 269 9.74 17.79 26.35
C ASN A 269 10.58 17.03 25.32
N PRO A 270 11.74 17.56 24.90
CA PRO A 270 12.58 16.94 23.89
C PRO A 270 13.00 15.50 24.24
N ALA A 271 13.30 15.21 25.51
CA ALA A 271 13.68 13.87 25.94
C ALA A 271 12.53 12.86 25.77
N ALA A 272 11.29 13.27 26.06
CA ALA A 272 10.10 12.44 25.82
C ALA A 272 9.87 12.19 24.32
N VAL A 273 10.04 13.25 23.51
CA VAL A 273 9.89 13.16 22.04
C VAL A 273 10.92 12.21 21.43
N GLU A 274 12.18 12.23 21.89
CA GLU A 274 13.22 11.30 21.41
C GLU A 274 12.86 9.83 21.69
N VAL A 275 12.25 9.54 22.84
CA VAL A 275 11.78 8.17 23.11
C VAL A 275 10.65 7.80 22.14
N VAL A 276 9.70 8.70 21.87
CA VAL A 276 8.62 8.43 20.89
C VAL A 276 9.20 8.16 19.50
N LYS A 277 10.19 8.93 19.02
CA LYS A 277 10.88 8.71 17.74
C LYS A 277 11.48 7.32 17.63
N LYS A 278 12.00 6.79 18.75
CA LYS A 278 12.63 5.47 18.80
C LYS A 278 11.63 4.32 18.65
N TYR A 279 10.40 4.50 19.11
CA TYR A 279 9.42 3.41 19.18
C TYR A 279 8.28 3.54 18.17
N ALA A 280 7.76 4.73 17.92
CA ALA A 280 6.64 4.90 17.00
C ALA A 280 7.08 4.74 15.54
N THR A 281 6.29 3.99 14.77
CA THR A 281 6.52 3.75 13.34
C THR A 281 5.66 4.66 12.45
N ASN A 282 4.57 5.22 13.01
CA ASN A 282 3.61 6.04 12.29
C ASN A 282 2.96 7.09 13.21
N GLY A 283 2.26 8.05 12.61
CA GLY A 283 1.66 9.16 13.35
C GLY A 283 0.56 8.74 14.34
N ARG A 284 -0.19 7.67 14.04
CA ARG A 284 -1.22 7.16 14.96
C ARG A 284 -0.62 6.56 16.22
N GLU A 285 0.45 5.79 16.08
CA GLU A 285 1.19 5.24 17.22
C GLU A 285 1.80 6.36 18.09
N ALA A 286 2.44 7.36 17.46
CA ALA A 286 3.01 8.50 18.18
C ALA A 286 1.94 9.19 19.04
N VAL A 287 0.78 9.51 18.48
CA VAL A 287 -0.33 10.14 19.19
C VAL A 287 -0.87 9.25 20.32
N ASN A 288 -0.99 7.95 20.10
CA ASN A 288 -1.48 7.01 21.12
C ASN A 288 -0.50 6.90 22.29
N ILE A 289 0.80 6.82 22.02
CA ILE A 289 1.84 6.80 23.07
C ILE A 289 1.76 8.08 23.91
N ILE A 290 1.68 9.24 23.27
CA ILE A 290 1.55 10.55 23.95
C ILE A 290 0.26 10.60 24.77
N GLN A 291 -0.87 10.13 24.24
CA GLN A 291 -2.15 10.12 24.96
C GLN A 291 -2.10 9.29 26.23
N LEU A 292 -1.49 8.11 26.19
CA LEU A 292 -1.35 7.23 27.35
C LEU A 292 -0.40 7.85 28.39
N ALA A 293 0.75 8.35 27.94
CA ALA A 293 1.72 9.00 28.84
C ALA A 293 1.14 10.27 29.50
N ALA A 294 0.39 11.06 28.75
CA ALA A 294 -0.32 12.22 29.30
C ALA A 294 -1.38 11.83 30.33
N GLY A 295 -2.09 10.71 30.10
CA GLY A 295 -3.03 10.16 31.10
C GLY A 295 -2.34 9.79 32.41
N ILE A 296 -1.14 9.21 32.36
CA ILE A 296 -0.32 8.91 33.55
C ILE A 296 0.11 10.21 34.23
N ALA A 297 0.68 11.14 33.47
CA ALA A 297 1.15 12.43 34.00
C ALA A 297 0.02 13.20 34.72
N MET A 298 -1.20 13.20 34.14
CA MET A 298 -2.38 13.80 34.78
C MET A 298 -2.78 13.08 36.08
N THR A 299 -2.70 11.76 36.12
CA THR A 299 -3.03 10.97 37.32
C THR A 299 -2.00 11.20 38.44
N GLU A 300 -0.75 11.39 38.06
CA GLU A 300 0.36 11.66 38.99
C GLU A 300 0.53 13.16 39.31
N ASN A 301 -0.36 14.02 38.80
CA ASN A 301 -0.29 15.51 38.95
C ASN A 301 1.04 16.09 38.47
N MET A 302 1.59 15.58 37.41
CA MET A 302 2.83 16.08 36.79
C MET A 302 2.51 17.26 35.86
N GLU A 303 3.41 18.27 35.84
CA GLU A 303 3.26 19.43 34.95
C GLU A 303 3.69 19.18 33.50
N GLN A 304 4.43 18.09 33.27
CA GLN A 304 4.92 17.70 31.93
C GLN A 304 4.98 16.20 31.77
N VAL A 305 4.91 15.75 30.50
CA VAL A 305 5.16 14.35 30.13
C VAL A 305 6.68 14.15 30.05
N THR A 306 7.21 13.20 30.78
CA THR A 306 8.65 12.90 30.82
C THR A 306 8.97 11.62 30.00
N ALA A 307 10.25 11.41 29.70
CA ALA A 307 10.72 10.19 29.06
C ALA A 307 10.32 8.92 29.84
N ALA A 308 10.30 8.99 31.19
CA ALA A 308 9.94 7.86 32.05
C ALA A 308 8.50 7.37 31.83
N GLN A 309 7.52 8.28 31.68
CA GLN A 309 6.16 7.88 31.35
C GLN A 309 6.05 7.26 29.95
N ILE A 310 6.78 7.81 28.96
CA ILE A 310 6.83 7.20 27.60
C ILE A 310 7.46 5.82 27.66
N GLU A 311 8.58 5.64 28.34
CA GLU A 311 9.23 4.34 28.52
C GLU A 311 8.31 3.33 29.24
N TRP A 312 7.58 3.78 30.25
CA TRP A 312 6.60 2.94 30.91
C TRP A 312 5.50 2.49 29.93
N VAL A 313 4.97 3.42 29.10
CA VAL A 313 3.94 3.11 28.10
C VAL A 313 4.46 2.08 27.09
N VAL A 314 5.64 2.29 26.50
CA VAL A 314 6.18 1.37 25.49
C VAL A 314 6.49 0.00 26.07
N ASN A 315 6.99 -0.06 27.31
CA ASN A 315 7.27 -1.31 28.01
C ASN A 315 5.98 -2.06 28.36
N SER A 316 4.97 -1.36 28.92
CA SER A 316 3.68 -1.97 29.28
C SER A 316 2.89 -2.43 28.07
N SER A 317 3.01 -1.74 26.94
CA SER A 317 2.39 -2.09 25.65
C SER A 317 3.23 -3.06 24.80
N GLN A 318 4.42 -3.46 25.29
CA GLN A 318 5.37 -4.37 24.61
C GLN A 318 5.73 -3.87 23.18
N ILE A 319 5.82 -2.56 23.00
CA ILE A 319 6.20 -1.97 21.72
C ILE A 319 7.72 -2.15 21.54
N SER A 320 8.10 -2.82 20.46
CA SER A 320 9.52 -2.99 20.12
C SER A 320 10.10 -1.71 19.55
N PRO A 321 11.36 -1.41 19.81
CA PRO A 321 12.05 -0.29 19.17
C PRO A 321 11.99 -0.43 17.66
N ARG A 322 11.85 0.69 16.96
CA ARG A 322 11.95 0.75 15.51
C ARG A 322 13.31 0.20 15.07
N PRO A 323 13.37 -0.78 14.14
CA PRO A 323 14.65 -1.24 13.63
C PRO A 323 15.32 -0.10 12.85
N GLU A 324 16.38 0.47 13.41
CA GLU A 324 17.23 1.41 12.70
C GLU A 324 18.15 0.62 11.77
N ARG A 325 17.81 0.58 10.48
CA ARG A 325 18.73 0.06 9.45
C ARG A 325 19.67 1.19 9.06
N LYS A 326 20.85 1.17 9.64
CA LYS A 326 21.94 2.08 9.30
C LYS A 326 23.04 1.31 8.61
N VAL A 327 23.66 1.93 7.62
CA VAL A 327 24.87 1.38 7.01
C VAL A 327 25.96 1.23 8.08
N PRO A 328 26.66 0.09 8.15
CA PRO A 328 27.77 -0.06 9.08
C PRO A 328 28.86 0.98 8.81
N PRO A 329 29.52 1.53 9.84
CA PRO A 329 30.49 2.62 9.66
C PRO A 329 31.80 2.16 9.01
N GLU A 330 32.18 0.89 9.16
CA GLU A 330 33.46 0.35 8.70
C GLU A 330 33.29 -0.55 7.47
N PRO A 331 34.20 -0.49 6.49
CA PRO A 331 34.20 -1.40 5.35
C PRO A 331 34.30 -2.87 5.79
N GLN A 332 33.55 -3.74 5.14
CA GLN A 332 33.50 -5.16 5.49
C GLN A 332 33.70 -6.07 4.28
N ILE A 333 34.32 -7.23 4.51
CA ILE A 333 34.53 -8.25 3.47
C ILE A 333 33.28 -9.12 3.37
N GLY A 334 32.78 -9.30 2.13
CA GLY A 334 31.61 -10.14 1.88
C GLY A 334 30.30 -9.54 2.35
N PHE A 335 30.27 -8.26 2.70
CA PHE A 335 29.08 -7.55 3.14
C PHE A 335 28.74 -6.43 2.16
N VAL A 336 27.49 -6.37 1.69
CA VAL A 336 27.03 -5.35 0.75
C VAL A 336 25.60 -4.92 1.11
N ASN A 337 25.35 -3.61 1.05
CA ASN A 337 24.03 -3.04 1.18
C ASN A 337 23.30 -3.06 -0.17
N GLY A 338 22.43 -4.02 -0.36
CA GLY A 338 21.45 -4.04 -1.43
C GLY A 338 20.24 -3.17 -1.11
N LEU A 339 19.37 -2.99 -2.09
CA LEU A 339 18.13 -2.22 -1.93
C LEU A 339 16.94 -3.03 -2.42
N ALA A 340 15.91 -3.13 -1.61
CA ALA A 340 14.66 -3.80 -1.91
C ALA A 340 13.47 -2.84 -1.80
N VAL A 341 12.33 -3.28 -2.31
CA VAL A 341 11.03 -2.63 -2.13
C VAL A 341 10.08 -3.65 -1.54
N TYR A 342 9.29 -3.24 -0.58
CA TYR A 342 8.24 -4.07 -0.01
C TYR A 342 6.93 -3.27 0.10
N GLY A 343 5.81 -4.00 0.19
CA GLY A 343 4.50 -3.36 0.29
C GLY A 343 4.25 -2.30 -0.79
N PRO A 344 3.52 -1.23 -0.50
CA PRO A 344 3.15 -0.22 -1.49
C PRO A 344 4.32 0.73 -1.81
N ASN A 345 5.35 0.21 -2.51
CA ASN A 345 6.52 0.96 -2.96
C ASN A 345 7.36 1.57 -1.82
N LEU A 346 7.59 0.77 -0.76
CA LEU A 346 8.45 1.17 0.36
C LEU A 346 9.86 0.65 0.16
N GLY A 347 10.82 1.55 0.02
CA GLY A 347 12.23 1.19 -0.07
C GLY A 347 12.79 0.70 1.27
N MET A 348 13.71 -0.25 1.22
CA MET A 348 14.44 -0.73 2.38
C MET A 348 15.87 -1.11 2.03
N LEU A 349 16.77 -0.95 3.01
CA LEU A 349 18.12 -1.49 2.93
C LEU A 349 18.05 -3.02 3.10
N LEU A 350 18.76 -3.72 2.24
CA LEU A 350 18.86 -5.17 2.21
C LEU A 350 20.32 -5.55 2.46
N GLU A 351 20.59 -6.09 3.61
CA GLU A 351 21.92 -6.61 3.92
C GLU A 351 22.16 -7.93 3.18
N ILE A 352 23.33 -8.06 2.57
CA ILE A 352 23.77 -9.29 1.88
C ILE A 352 25.13 -9.65 2.42
N GLU A 353 25.20 -10.83 3.02
CA GLU A 353 26.41 -11.39 3.62
C GLU A 353 26.87 -12.59 2.82
N VAL A 354 28.16 -12.67 2.53
CA VAL A 354 28.76 -13.80 1.83
C VAL A 354 30.03 -14.24 2.54
N ILE A 355 30.14 -15.54 2.78
CA ILE A 355 31.37 -16.19 3.25
C ILE A 355 31.87 -17.14 2.17
N ALA A 356 33.16 -17.03 1.82
CA ALA A 356 33.84 -17.90 0.87
C ALA A 356 34.94 -18.71 1.59
N ILE A 357 34.76 -20.01 1.62
CA ILE A 357 35.74 -20.97 2.19
C ILE A 357 36.29 -21.82 1.05
N LYS A 358 37.61 -21.96 0.92
CA LYS A 358 38.22 -22.81 -0.10
C LYS A 358 37.64 -24.21 -0.08
N ALA A 359 37.22 -24.72 -1.21
CA ALA A 359 36.75 -26.08 -1.37
C ALA A 359 37.90 -27.07 -1.19
N ALA A 360 37.60 -28.29 -0.76
CA ALA A 360 38.59 -29.35 -0.58
C ALA A 360 39.30 -29.74 -1.89
N ARG A 361 38.66 -29.54 -3.04
CA ARG A 361 39.21 -29.73 -4.39
C ARG A 361 38.75 -28.56 -5.28
N PRO A 362 39.64 -28.07 -6.17
CA PRO A 362 39.25 -27.06 -7.16
C PRO A 362 38.05 -27.55 -8.00
N GLY A 363 37.11 -26.66 -8.22
CA GLY A 363 35.88 -26.95 -8.98
C GLY A 363 34.79 -27.73 -8.24
N ALA A 364 35.01 -28.17 -6.98
CA ALA A 364 34.07 -28.96 -6.16
C ALA A 364 33.29 -28.09 -5.14
N GLY A 365 33.39 -26.79 -5.22
CA GLY A 365 32.69 -25.87 -4.33
C GLY A 365 31.17 -25.93 -4.51
N ILE A 366 30.47 -25.81 -3.40
CA ILE A 366 29.00 -25.76 -3.32
C ILE A 366 28.56 -24.37 -2.86
N PHE A 367 27.32 -24.00 -3.16
CA PHE A 367 26.75 -22.76 -2.63
C PHE A 367 25.45 -23.04 -1.87
N ASN A 368 25.28 -22.34 -0.76
CA ASN A 368 24.09 -22.34 0.06
C ASN A 368 23.53 -20.92 0.13
N ILE A 369 22.19 -20.81 0.14
CA ILE A 369 21.49 -19.54 0.27
C ILE A 369 20.55 -19.65 1.45
N THR A 370 20.54 -18.62 2.31
CA THR A 370 19.62 -18.49 3.45
C THR A 370 18.94 -17.14 3.45
N GLY A 371 17.74 -17.03 4.04
CA GLY A 371 16.99 -15.79 4.11
C GLY A 371 16.16 -15.45 2.85
N VAL A 372 15.99 -16.41 1.93
CA VAL A 372 15.14 -16.27 0.73
C VAL A 372 13.98 -17.25 0.79
N VAL A 373 12.93 -16.97 0.01
CA VAL A 373 11.82 -17.90 -0.20
C VAL A 373 12.30 -19.04 -1.12
N ASP A 374 12.13 -20.29 -0.72
CA ASP A 374 12.59 -21.44 -1.52
C ASP A 374 11.64 -21.76 -2.68
N GLU A 375 10.32 -21.70 -2.45
CA GLU A 375 9.28 -21.93 -3.45
C GLU A 375 8.11 -20.96 -3.24
N GLU A 376 7.59 -20.39 -4.33
CA GLU A 376 6.37 -19.59 -4.33
C GLU A 376 5.21 -20.37 -4.92
N GLU A 377 4.07 -20.33 -4.25
CA GLU A 377 2.80 -20.79 -4.81
C GLU A 377 2.05 -19.61 -5.43
N MET A 378 2.00 -19.56 -6.78
CA MET A 378 1.22 -18.58 -7.51
C MET A 378 -0.09 -19.21 -7.98
N GLY A 379 -1.22 -18.66 -7.54
CA GLY A 379 -2.53 -19.03 -8.05
C GLY A 379 -3.66 -18.76 -7.07
N GLY A 380 -4.72 -18.08 -7.55
CA GLY A 380 -6.03 -18.00 -6.90
C GLY A 380 -7.01 -18.89 -7.68
N GLY A 381 -7.49 -19.98 -7.10
CA GLY A 381 -8.46 -20.88 -7.71
C GLY A 381 -7.89 -22.25 -8.08
N ALA A 382 -8.45 -22.92 -9.09
CA ALA A 382 -8.25 -24.33 -9.40
C ALA A 382 -6.85 -24.76 -9.92
N ARG A 383 -5.87 -23.86 -10.03
CA ARG A 383 -4.49 -24.18 -10.45
C ARG A 383 -3.48 -23.42 -9.62
N THR A 384 -2.70 -24.15 -8.83
CA THR A 384 -1.53 -23.65 -8.11
C THR A 384 -0.29 -23.97 -8.94
N ILE A 385 0.49 -22.96 -9.30
CA ILE A 385 1.79 -23.12 -9.98
C ILE A 385 2.85 -22.91 -8.94
N ARG A 386 3.72 -23.90 -8.71
CA ARG A 386 4.92 -23.78 -7.88
C ARG A 386 6.06 -23.25 -8.73
N ARG A 387 6.67 -22.17 -8.31
CA ARG A 387 7.82 -21.54 -8.94
C ARG A 387 9.01 -21.55 -8.00
N LYS A 388 10.19 -21.87 -8.53
CA LYS A 388 11.45 -21.71 -7.79
C LYS A 388 11.70 -20.23 -7.51
N SER A 389 12.30 -19.94 -6.36
CA SER A 389 12.71 -18.60 -5.95
C SER A 389 13.48 -17.87 -7.06
N MET A 390 13.05 -16.64 -7.36
CA MET A 390 13.78 -15.77 -8.30
C MET A 390 15.15 -15.36 -7.74
N ALA A 391 15.27 -15.20 -6.43
CA ALA A 391 16.53 -14.88 -5.79
C ALA A 391 17.57 -15.99 -6.00
N ARG A 392 17.16 -17.27 -5.88
CA ARG A 392 18.02 -18.41 -6.17
C ARG A 392 18.48 -18.44 -7.62
N GLY A 393 17.56 -18.23 -8.57
CA GLY A 393 17.90 -18.11 -10.00
C GLY A 393 18.86 -16.96 -10.27
N SER A 394 18.70 -15.85 -9.57
CA SER A 394 19.60 -14.70 -9.66
C SER A 394 21.04 -15.04 -9.18
N VAL A 395 21.19 -15.81 -8.11
CA VAL A 395 22.53 -16.29 -7.64
C VAL A 395 23.18 -17.17 -8.70
N GLU A 396 22.44 -18.10 -9.32
CA GLU A 396 22.98 -18.97 -10.38
C GLU A 396 23.45 -18.14 -11.58
N ASN A 397 22.70 -17.10 -11.96
CA ASN A 397 23.12 -16.15 -13.01
C ASN A 397 24.39 -15.40 -12.61
N VAL A 398 24.46 -14.90 -11.36
CA VAL A 398 25.64 -14.20 -10.83
C VAL A 398 26.88 -15.09 -10.90
N LEU A 399 26.80 -16.33 -10.42
CA LEU A 399 27.92 -17.27 -10.44
C LEU A 399 28.40 -17.56 -11.87
N THR A 400 27.47 -17.66 -12.80
CA THR A 400 27.80 -17.85 -14.23
C THR A 400 28.55 -16.64 -14.79
N VAL A 401 28.10 -15.42 -14.52
CA VAL A 401 28.75 -14.20 -14.97
C VAL A 401 30.13 -14.02 -14.35
N LEU A 402 30.28 -14.22 -13.03
CA LEU A 402 31.57 -14.14 -12.37
C LEU A 402 32.57 -15.18 -12.91
N THR A 403 32.11 -16.39 -13.26
CA THR A 403 32.94 -17.41 -13.91
C THR A 403 33.40 -16.93 -15.29
N ARG A 404 32.53 -16.31 -16.08
CA ARG A 404 32.86 -15.73 -17.39
C ARG A 404 33.89 -14.60 -17.29
N LEU A 405 33.86 -13.84 -16.20
CA LEU A 405 34.85 -12.78 -15.91
C LEU A 405 36.19 -13.32 -15.39
N GLY A 406 36.42 -14.65 -15.44
CA GLY A 406 37.67 -15.27 -15.04
C GLY A 406 37.78 -15.56 -13.54
N MET A 407 36.76 -15.27 -12.74
CA MET A 407 36.70 -15.68 -11.36
C MET A 407 36.41 -17.19 -11.26
N ARG A 408 36.77 -17.80 -10.14
CA ARG A 408 36.57 -19.23 -9.92
C ARG A 408 35.68 -19.50 -8.70
N PRO A 409 34.38 -19.14 -8.73
CA PRO A 409 33.49 -19.33 -7.58
C PRO A 409 33.40 -20.80 -7.15
N LYS A 410 33.52 -21.75 -8.09
CA LYS A 410 33.52 -23.20 -7.81
C LYS A 410 34.73 -23.72 -7.06
N ASP A 411 35.77 -22.93 -6.87
CA ASP A 411 36.89 -23.26 -6.02
C ASP A 411 36.63 -22.95 -4.53
N PHE A 412 35.44 -22.40 -4.23
CA PHE A 412 35.01 -22.05 -2.88
C PHE A 412 33.64 -22.63 -2.55
N ASN A 413 33.45 -22.99 -1.28
CA ASN A 413 32.13 -23.17 -0.70
C ASN A 413 31.61 -21.79 -0.32
N LEU A 414 30.52 -21.38 -0.94
CA LEU A 414 29.92 -20.08 -0.75
C LEU A 414 28.64 -20.20 0.10
N HIS A 415 28.53 -19.38 1.14
CA HIS A 415 27.29 -19.22 1.88
C HIS A 415 26.83 -17.78 1.71
N ILE A 416 25.65 -17.59 1.12
CA ILE A 416 25.03 -16.31 0.86
C ILE A 416 23.85 -16.19 1.81
N ASN A 417 23.85 -15.16 2.65
CA ASN A 417 22.81 -14.93 3.66
C ASN A 417 22.15 -13.56 3.44
N PHE A 418 20.83 -13.55 3.57
CA PHE A 418 20.02 -12.33 3.59
C PHE A 418 19.42 -12.19 5.00
N PRO A 419 20.11 -11.51 5.94
CA PRO A 419 19.62 -11.35 7.29
C PRO A 419 18.38 -10.43 7.33
N GLY A 420 17.54 -10.58 8.37
CA GLY A 420 16.43 -9.66 8.64
C GLY A 420 15.04 -10.25 8.61
N GLY A 421 14.87 -11.56 8.37
CA GLY A 421 13.61 -12.29 8.54
C GLY A 421 12.48 -11.89 7.56
N THR A 422 12.72 -10.96 6.64
CA THR A 422 11.77 -10.63 5.57
C THR A 422 12.08 -11.52 4.38
N PRO A 423 11.16 -12.39 3.94
CA PRO A 423 11.39 -13.23 2.78
C PRO A 423 11.63 -12.36 1.55
N ILE A 424 12.78 -12.58 0.91
CA ILE A 424 13.18 -11.84 -0.28
C ILE A 424 13.00 -12.76 -1.47
N ASP A 425 12.20 -12.31 -2.42
CA ASP A 425 12.12 -12.94 -3.73
C ASP A 425 12.11 -11.86 -4.81
N GLY A 426 13.25 -11.71 -5.45
CA GLY A 426 13.39 -10.77 -6.56
C GLY A 426 14.80 -10.75 -7.13
N PRO A 427 14.94 -10.52 -8.45
CA PRO A 427 16.22 -10.50 -9.13
C PRO A 427 17.00 -9.19 -8.88
N SER A 428 16.42 -8.21 -8.20
CA SER A 428 16.95 -6.83 -8.07
C SER A 428 18.23 -6.71 -7.22
N ALA A 429 18.63 -7.77 -6.53
CA ALA A 429 19.86 -7.85 -5.75
C ALA A 429 21.06 -8.41 -6.55
N GLY A 430 20.93 -8.61 -7.86
CA GLY A 430 21.93 -9.28 -8.70
C GLY A 430 23.32 -8.65 -8.60
N ILE A 431 23.43 -7.33 -8.78
CA ILE A 431 24.72 -6.62 -8.70
C ILE A 431 25.27 -6.63 -7.27
N SER A 432 24.42 -6.55 -6.26
CA SER A 432 24.83 -6.59 -4.86
C SER A 432 25.42 -7.96 -4.49
N MET A 433 24.79 -9.04 -4.95
CA MET A 433 25.29 -10.41 -4.78
C MET A 433 26.63 -10.62 -5.50
N ALA A 434 26.76 -10.10 -6.72
CA ALA A 434 28.02 -10.19 -7.46
C ALA A 434 29.17 -9.51 -6.72
N THR A 435 28.94 -8.32 -6.19
CA THR A 435 29.92 -7.56 -5.42
C THR A 435 30.28 -8.29 -4.12
N ALA A 436 29.28 -8.80 -3.37
CA ALA A 436 29.50 -9.51 -2.12
C ALA A 436 30.30 -10.81 -2.33
N ILE A 437 29.98 -11.59 -3.37
CA ILE A 437 30.71 -12.81 -3.73
C ILE A 437 32.14 -12.49 -4.15
N ALA A 438 32.35 -11.48 -5.02
CA ALA A 438 33.69 -11.06 -5.42
C ALA A 438 34.51 -10.55 -4.24
N SER A 439 33.92 -9.73 -3.36
CA SER A 439 34.54 -9.28 -2.12
C SER A 439 34.99 -10.44 -1.21
N ALA A 440 34.12 -11.44 -1.01
CA ALA A 440 34.43 -12.61 -0.20
C ALA A 440 35.56 -13.49 -0.78
N ILE A 441 35.55 -13.70 -2.12
CA ILE A 441 36.56 -14.50 -2.82
C ILE A 441 37.93 -13.81 -2.79
N TYR A 442 37.98 -12.52 -3.13
CA TYR A 442 39.24 -11.75 -3.20
C TYR A 442 39.65 -11.12 -1.88
N ARG A 443 38.81 -11.20 -0.86
CA ARG A 443 39.01 -10.59 0.46
C ARG A 443 39.23 -9.07 0.41
N ILE A 444 38.51 -8.40 -0.48
CA ILE A 444 38.52 -6.94 -0.63
C ILE A 444 37.32 -6.38 0.15
N PRO A 445 37.54 -5.48 1.12
CA PRO A 445 36.43 -4.89 1.85
C PRO A 445 35.62 -3.92 0.96
N VAL A 446 34.31 -3.91 1.13
CA VAL A 446 33.37 -2.99 0.47
C VAL A 446 33.10 -1.80 1.39
N ASP A 447 33.11 -0.57 0.86
CA ASP A 447 32.64 0.61 1.63
C ASP A 447 31.14 0.45 1.89
N ASN A 448 30.76 0.30 3.16
CA ASN A 448 29.37 0.09 3.54
C ASN A 448 28.47 1.32 3.33
N ARG A 449 29.04 2.51 3.08
CA ARG A 449 28.26 3.69 2.66
C ARG A 449 27.83 3.63 1.20
N LEU A 450 28.25 2.58 0.49
CA LEU A 450 27.78 2.25 -0.84
C LEU A 450 26.57 1.31 -0.75
N ALA A 451 25.46 1.69 -1.37
CA ALA A 451 24.32 0.82 -1.58
C ALA A 451 24.08 0.58 -3.07
N MET A 452 23.42 -0.50 -3.44
CA MET A 452 23.22 -0.79 -4.86
C MET A 452 21.96 -1.61 -5.13
N THR A 453 21.41 -1.45 -6.32
CA THR A 453 20.30 -2.27 -6.84
C THR A 453 20.43 -2.45 -8.33
N GLY A 454 20.08 -3.63 -8.81
CA GLY A 454 20.10 -3.95 -10.23
C GLY A 454 19.94 -5.46 -10.43
N GLU A 455 19.12 -5.83 -11.41
CA GLU A 455 19.06 -7.20 -11.87
C GLU A 455 20.25 -7.47 -12.81
N MET A 456 20.83 -8.66 -12.71
CA MET A 456 21.93 -9.05 -13.56
C MET A 456 21.52 -10.10 -14.59
N SER A 457 21.72 -9.78 -15.87
CA SER A 457 21.56 -10.76 -16.94
C SER A 457 22.75 -11.73 -16.98
N ILE A 458 22.57 -12.90 -17.56
CA ILE A 458 23.65 -13.90 -17.77
C ILE A 458 24.79 -13.40 -18.67
N HIS A 459 24.56 -12.28 -19.39
CA HIS A 459 25.60 -11.61 -20.21
C HIS A 459 26.37 -10.53 -19.45
N GLY A 460 26.08 -10.33 -18.13
CA GLY A 460 26.77 -9.34 -17.30
C GLY A 460 26.24 -7.90 -17.44
N ARG A 461 25.13 -7.69 -18.16
CA ARG A 461 24.46 -6.38 -18.22
C ARG A 461 23.58 -6.17 -17.01
N VAL A 462 23.54 -4.94 -16.52
CA VAL A 462 22.67 -4.52 -15.43
C VAL A 462 21.32 -4.12 -16.00
N LYS A 463 20.26 -4.82 -15.58
CA LYS A 463 18.88 -4.63 -16.04
C LYS A 463 18.10 -3.72 -15.11
N PRO A 464 17.10 -2.98 -15.63
CA PRO A 464 16.27 -2.09 -14.84
C PRO A 464 15.44 -2.86 -13.80
N VAL A 465 15.16 -2.18 -12.70
CA VAL A 465 14.39 -2.72 -11.56
C VAL A 465 13.27 -1.76 -11.15
N GLY A 466 12.26 -2.28 -10.45
CA GLY A 466 11.16 -1.48 -9.94
C GLY A 466 11.51 -0.65 -8.70
N GLY A 467 10.79 0.46 -8.49
CA GLY A 467 10.80 1.24 -7.25
C GLY A 467 12.13 1.95 -6.94
N VAL A 468 12.90 2.35 -7.94
CA VAL A 468 14.26 2.89 -7.75
C VAL A 468 14.25 4.17 -6.92
N VAL A 469 13.27 5.05 -7.08
CA VAL A 469 13.16 6.27 -6.27
C VAL A 469 13.06 5.93 -4.78
N ALA A 470 12.15 5.03 -4.41
CA ALA A 470 11.97 4.60 -3.02
C ALA A 470 13.23 3.89 -2.47
N LYS A 471 13.94 3.14 -3.32
CA LYS A 471 15.20 2.48 -2.96
C LYS A 471 16.31 3.49 -2.65
N VAL A 472 16.47 4.52 -3.47
CA VAL A 472 17.46 5.60 -3.28
C VAL A 472 17.14 6.41 -2.02
N GLU A 473 15.86 6.73 -1.79
CA GLU A 473 15.43 7.39 -0.55
C GLU A 473 15.75 6.56 0.70
N ALA A 474 15.52 5.24 0.64
CA ALA A 474 15.85 4.34 1.75
C ALA A 474 17.36 4.26 2.01
N ALA A 475 18.18 4.24 0.96
CA ALA A 475 19.64 4.27 1.08
C ALA A 475 20.11 5.57 1.75
N LEU A 476 19.58 6.72 1.32
CA LEU A 476 19.88 8.02 1.93
C LEU A 476 19.51 8.05 3.41
N GLN A 477 18.31 7.56 3.76
CA GLN A 477 17.84 7.49 5.16
C GLN A 477 18.71 6.58 6.03
N ALA A 478 19.26 5.51 5.45
CA ALA A 478 20.19 4.61 6.13
C ALA A 478 21.61 5.18 6.30
N GLY A 479 21.90 6.32 5.66
CA GLY A 479 23.21 6.98 5.72
C GLY A 479 24.18 6.56 4.61
N ALA A 480 23.70 5.95 3.53
CA ALA A 480 24.51 5.71 2.35
C ALA A 480 24.85 7.05 1.67
N THR A 481 26.09 7.19 1.25
CA THR A 481 26.59 8.39 0.53
C THR A 481 26.67 8.17 -0.98
N LYS A 482 26.65 6.91 -1.42
CA LYS A 482 26.71 6.53 -2.84
C LYS A 482 25.74 5.38 -3.14
N VAL A 483 25.03 5.50 -4.27
CA VAL A 483 24.06 4.46 -4.70
C VAL A 483 24.29 4.12 -6.16
N LEU A 484 24.52 2.82 -6.47
CA LEU A 484 24.58 2.33 -7.85
C LEU A 484 23.19 1.86 -8.28
N ILE A 485 22.74 2.37 -9.44
CA ILE A 485 21.45 2.00 -10.04
C ILE A 485 21.62 1.62 -11.51
N PRO A 486 20.71 0.81 -12.08
CA PRO A 486 20.74 0.55 -13.52
C PRO A 486 20.62 1.85 -14.33
N LYS A 487 21.41 1.97 -15.39
CA LYS A 487 21.41 3.13 -16.30
C LYS A 487 20.03 3.42 -16.88
N GLU A 488 19.27 2.38 -17.23
CA GLU A 488 17.91 2.51 -17.75
C GLU A 488 16.90 3.08 -16.72
N ASN A 489 17.22 3.02 -15.42
CA ASN A 489 16.42 3.61 -14.34
C ASN A 489 16.80 5.04 -14.01
N TRP A 490 17.76 5.64 -14.71
CA TRP A 490 18.18 7.00 -14.46
C TRP A 490 17.05 8.00 -14.68
N GLN A 491 16.92 8.96 -13.76
CA GLN A 491 15.94 10.05 -13.82
C GLN A 491 16.62 11.36 -13.41
N GLU A 492 16.21 12.49 -13.99
CA GLU A 492 16.76 13.81 -13.67
C GLU A 492 16.69 14.19 -12.19
N LEU A 493 15.70 13.66 -11.46
CA LEU A 493 15.55 13.89 -10.03
C LEU A 493 16.74 13.37 -9.20
N PHE A 494 17.55 12.44 -9.74
CA PHE A 494 18.71 11.89 -9.02
C PHE A 494 19.97 12.79 -9.13
N LYS A 495 19.99 13.74 -10.06
CA LYS A 495 21.16 14.55 -10.37
C LYS A 495 21.60 15.43 -9.21
N ASP A 496 20.64 16.01 -8.48
CA ASP A 496 20.91 17.01 -7.44
C ASP A 496 20.33 16.58 -6.06
N LEU A 497 20.35 15.27 -5.77
CA LEU A 497 19.90 14.78 -4.46
C LEU A 497 20.91 15.15 -3.37
N PRO A 498 20.52 15.96 -2.37
CA PRO A 498 21.45 16.34 -1.31
C PRO A 498 21.77 15.12 -0.43
N GLY A 499 23.08 14.89 -0.21
CA GLY A 499 23.56 13.87 0.73
C GLY A 499 23.82 12.50 0.13
N VAL A 500 23.50 12.25 -1.15
CA VAL A 500 23.79 10.99 -1.82
C VAL A 500 24.17 11.19 -3.28
N GLU A 501 25.23 10.53 -3.70
CA GLU A 501 25.65 10.45 -5.11
C GLU A 501 24.98 9.22 -5.75
N VAL A 502 24.14 9.43 -6.78
CA VAL A 502 23.53 8.33 -7.53
C VAL A 502 24.29 8.11 -8.83
N VAL A 503 24.82 6.90 -9.02
CA VAL A 503 25.66 6.55 -10.16
C VAL A 503 24.96 5.52 -11.02
N PRO A 504 24.66 5.85 -12.30
CA PRO A 504 24.10 4.87 -13.24
C PRO A 504 25.19 3.90 -13.73
N VAL A 505 24.88 2.60 -13.76
CA VAL A 505 25.76 1.52 -14.21
C VAL A 505 25.07 0.65 -15.27
N ASP A 506 25.83 0.19 -16.25
CA ASP A 506 25.32 -0.62 -17.38
C ASP A 506 25.85 -2.07 -17.34
N SER A 507 27.02 -2.28 -16.73
CA SER A 507 27.69 -3.58 -16.68
C SER A 507 28.17 -3.96 -15.29
N VAL A 508 28.32 -5.26 -15.05
CA VAL A 508 28.87 -5.77 -13.79
C VAL A 508 30.34 -5.40 -13.61
N GLN A 509 31.10 -5.22 -14.72
CA GLN A 509 32.48 -4.75 -14.68
C GLN A 509 32.56 -3.35 -14.05
N GLU A 510 31.72 -2.41 -14.49
CA GLU A 510 31.61 -1.07 -13.88
C GLU A 510 31.26 -1.16 -12.38
N VAL A 511 30.32 -2.04 -12.02
CA VAL A 511 29.93 -2.23 -10.62
C VAL A 511 31.12 -2.71 -9.78
N LEU A 512 31.87 -3.73 -10.25
CA LEU A 512 33.03 -4.28 -9.53
C LEU A 512 34.20 -3.30 -9.46
N GLN A 513 34.41 -2.51 -10.50
CA GLN A 513 35.42 -1.44 -10.51
C GLN A 513 35.06 -0.34 -9.50
N LEU A 514 33.82 0.14 -9.49
CA LEU A 514 33.35 1.20 -8.59
C LEU A 514 33.26 0.78 -7.12
N SER A 515 33.00 -0.52 -6.86
CA SER A 515 32.79 -1.03 -5.51
C SER A 515 34.04 -1.67 -4.88
N LEU A 516 34.90 -2.29 -5.67
CA LEU A 516 36.04 -3.09 -5.21
C LEU A 516 37.38 -2.64 -5.83
N GLY A 517 37.37 -1.74 -6.81
CA GLY A 517 38.56 -1.35 -7.58
C GLY A 517 39.10 -2.49 -8.46
N LEU A 518 38.29 -3.51 -8.76
CA LEU A 518 38.69 -4.61 -9.63
C LEU A 518 38.58 -4.21 -11.08
N GLU A 519 39.74 -4.13 -11.76
CA GLU A 519 39.80 -4.02 -13.23
C GLU A 519 39.62 -5.41 -13.81
N CYS A 520 38.45 -5.67 -14.37
CA CYS A 520 38.18 -6.88 -15.15
C CYS A 520 38.69 -6.62 -16.58
N GLU A 521 40.03 -6.74 -16.82
CA GLU A 521 40.57 -6.65 -18.16
C GLU A 521 40.07 -7.79 -19.04
N GLY A 522 39.39 -7.43 -20.13
CA GLY A 522 39.36 -8.13 -21.39
C GLY A 522 38.75 -9.53 -21.41
N ILE A 523 37.42 -9.63 -21.28
CA ILE A 523 36.69 -10.53 -22.16
C ILE A 523 35.80 -9.63 -23.00
N GLU A 524 36.29 -9.30 -24.20
CA GLU A 524 35.48 -8.79 -25.30
C GLU A 524 34.28 -9.74 -25.39
N CYS A 525 33.06 -9.21 -25.31
CA CYS A 525 31.91 -9.94 -25.83
C CYS A 525 32.27 -10.25 -27.30
N PRO A 526 32.33 -11.51 -27.71
CA PRO A 526 32.29 -11.78 -29.12
C PRO A 526 30.94 -11.21 -29.56
N ASP A 527 31.00 -10.13 -30.34
CA ASP A 527 29.86 -9.69 -31.12
C ASP A 527 29.32 -10.90 -31.85
N ASP A 528 28.01 -10.94 -32.05
CA ASP A 528 27.16 -12.00 -32.61
C ASP A 528 27.63 -12.57 -33.98
N GLU A 529 28.87 -13.05 -34.08
CA GLU A 529 29.36 -13.87 -35.20
C GLU A 529 29.73 -15.28 -34.67
N MET A 530 28.74 -16.00 -34.19
CA MET A 530 28.76 -17.46 -34.31
C MET A 530 28.23 -17.81 -35.70
N GLU A 531 29.17 -17.92 -36.68
CA GLU A 531 28.90 -18.73 -37.86
C GLU A 531 28.37 -20.09 -37.40
N PRO A 532 27.33 -20.63 -38.05
CA PRO A 532 26.86 -21.96 -37.75
C PRO A 532 27.94 -22.97 -38.14
N ASP A 533 28.77 -23.36 -37.19
CA ASP A 533 29.80 -24.36 -37.41
C ASP A 533 29.18 -25.69 -37.74
N ALA A 534 29.54 -26.20 -38.90
CA ALA A 534 29.18 -27.46 -39.48
C ALA A 534 29.54 -28.61 -38.52
N GLY A 535 28.52 -29.35 -38.05
CA GLY A 535 28.82 -30.64 -37.42
C GLY A 535 27.86 -31.09 -36.30
N ILE A 536 26.56 -31.03 -36.50
CA ILE A 536 25.67 -31.88 -35.71
C ILE A 536 25.52 -33.21 -36.48
N PRO A 537 25.99 -34.36 -35.92
CA PRO A 537 25.77 -35.65 -36.57
C PRO A 537 24.28 -35.94 -36.66
N SER A 538 23.83 -36.22 -37.87
CA SER A 538 22.47 -36.69 -38.23
C SER A 538 22.15 -38.04 -37.55
N GLN A 539 21.72 -38.03 -36.30
CA GLN A 539 21.12 -39.20 -35.63
C GLN A 539 19.85 -38.82 -34.85
N LEU A 540 18.95 -38.09 -35.47
CA LEU A 540 17.60 -37.85 -34.94
C LEU A 540 16.58 -37.90 -36.09
N SER A 541 16.78 -38.86 -37.03
CA SER A 541 15.74 -39.27 -37.94
C SER A 541 15.44 -40.76 -37.67
N MET A 542 14.48 -41.03 -36.81
CA MET A 542 13.63 -42.22 -36.77
C MET A 542 12.84 -42.27 -35.45
N LEU A 543 11.76 -41.51 -35.42
CA LEU A 543 10.60 -41.83 -34.59
C LEU A 543 9.35 -41.36 -35.34
N HIS A 544 9.07 -42.07 -36.45
CA HIS A 544 7.75 -42.06 -37.04
C HIS A 544 6.82 -42.90 -36.16
N ALA A 545 5.90 -42.25 -35.50
CA ALA A 545 4.77 -42.85 -34.83
C ALA A 545 3.85 -43.50 -35.87
N LYS A 546 3.61 -44.81 -35.74
CA LYS A 546 2.56 -45.54 -36.44
C LYS A 546 1.19 -45.11 -35.91
N PRO A 547 0.17 -45.00 -36.75
CA PRO A 547 -1.19 -44.72 -36.31
C PRO A 547 -1.82 -45.97 -35.67
N ASN A 548 -2.40 -45.84 -34.50
CA ASN A 548 -3.21 -46.86 -33.86
C ASN A 548 -4.57 -46.98 -34.54
N LYS A 549 -4.86 -48.20 -34.94
CA LYS A 549 -6.15 -48.66 -35.48
C LYS A 549 -7.22 -48.63 -34.38
N THR A 550 -8.38 -48.17 -34.79
CA THR A 550 -9.71 -48.41 -34.24
C THR A 550 -9.93 -49.83 -33.74
N LEU A 551 -10.52 -49.96 -32.55
CA LEU A 551 -11.30 -51.12 -32.16
C LEU A 551 -12.66 -50.64 -31.68
N GLU A 552 -13.67 -50.99 -32.50
CA GLU A 552 -15.08 -51.08 -32.13
C GLU A 552 -15.28 -52.23 -31.12
N SER A 553 -16.00 -51.98 -30.09
CA SER A 553 -17.15 -52.73 -29.55
C SER A 553 -17.54 -52.16 -28.20
#